data_04d0d1748de5e0d2e24a8560803c5f12
#
_entry.id   04d0d1748de5e0d2e24a8560803c5f12
#
_cell.length_a   1.000
_cell.length_b   1.000
_cell.length_c   1.000
_cell.angle_alpha   90.00
_cell.angle_beta   90.00
_cell.angle_gamma   90.00
#
_symmetry.space_group_name_H-M   'P 1'
#
loop_
_entity.id
_entity.type
_entity.pdbx_description
1 polymer ?
#
loop_
_entity_poly.entity_id
_entity_poly.type
_entity_poly.pdbx_seq_one_letter_code
_entity_poly.pdbx_strand_id
1 'polypeptide(L)'
;MRGGNVLTIESLSAIEVLDSRARPTLAVTVSLEGGQTARAGVPSGASTGSREAHELRDGDPERFGGQGVRNAVANVGGEIAGALRGRQFPTVEEVDAALVELDGTSDKSRLGANAIVGVSMAVARAAAAAAGEPLWQFLAPPGVVPRMPVPHFNVVNGGMHARNGLAFQEFMLAPVGAPSFAEAVRAGAEVYAALSKELADRGLATGVGDEGGFAPEIVQPEEVLVLLVGAIVAAGYEPGRKGVALAMDPASSELYRDGLYHVAGETLTSDAMIDRYEAMVDDFPVWLLEDGLAESDWDGWERLTSRLGERVRLVGDDILCTNPSIIREAISRKAGNAALIKVNQIGTVSETLEAMRICREAGWPQLVSHRSGETEDSFIADLAVGSGCGAIKSGAPARGERVAKYNRLVEIEVEHHLSYGLT
;
A
#
# COMPACT_ATOMS: atom_id res chain seq x y z
N MET A 1 -3.93 -9.39 -18.48
CA MET A 1 -4.62 -10.57 -17.86
C MET A 1 -4.95 -11.59 -18.95
N ARG A 2 -5.03 -12.88 -18.64
CA ARG A 2 -5.31 -13.91 -19.65
C ARG A 2 -6.73 -13.76 -20.18
N GLY A 3 -6.95 -13.92 -21.51
CA GLY A 3 -8.28 -13.95 -22.11
C GLY A 3 -9.00 -15.23 -21.67
N GLY A 4 -9.96 -15.07 -20.78
CA GLY A 4 -10.91 -16.10 -20.34
C GLY A 4 -12.23 -15.99 -21.11
N ASN A 5 -13.29 -16.58 -20.57
CA ASN A 5 -14.64 -16.42 -21.09
C ASN A 5 -15.01 -14.93 -21.17
N VAL A 6 -15.77 -14.56 -22.20
CA VAL A 6 -16.33 -13.20 -22.33
C VAL A 6 -17.09 -12.85 -21.07
N LEU A 7 -16.76 -11.71 -20.47
CA LEU A 7 -17.40 -11.21 -19.25
C LEU A 7 -18.66 -10.43 -19.63
N THR A 8 -19.83 -10.88 -19.16
CA THR A 8 -21.07 -10.12 -19.30
C THR A 8 -21.53 -9.74 -17.90
N ILE A 9 -21.60 -8.44 -17.62
CA ILE A 9 -22.01 -7.94 -16.31
C ILE A 9 -23.53 -7.98 -16.23
N GLU A 10 -24.07 -8.81 -15.32
CA GLU A 10 -25.50 -8.92 -15.07
C GLU A 10 -25.99 -7.81 -14.13
N SER A 11 -25.25 -7.58 -13.04
CA SER A 11 -25.61 -6.56 -12.06
C SER A 11 -24.39 -5.94 -11.38
N LEU A 12 -24.56 -4.70 -10.96
CA LEU A 12 -23.63 -3.91 -10.17
C LEU A 12 -24.39 -3.22 -9.05
N SER A 13 -23.85 -3.28 -7.84
CA SER A 13 -24.37 -2.55 -6.69
C SER A 13 -23.24 -2.13 -5.76
N ALA A 14 -23.49 -1.09 -4.98
CA ALA A 14 -22.56 -0.66 -3.93
C ALA A 14 -23.34 -0.28 -2.67
N ILE A 15 -22.66 -0.38 -1.55
CA ILE A 15 -23.14 0.10 -0.25
C ILE A 15 -22.06 0.94 0.41
N GLU A 16 -22.47 1.93 1.18
CA GLU A 16 -21.59 2.64 2.08
C GLU A 16 -21.29 1.75 3.30
N VAL A 17 -20.01 1.63 3.66
CA VAL A 17 -19.52 0.89 4.82
C VAL A 17 -18.53 1.76 5.60
N LEU A 18 -18.08 1.32 6.77
CA LEU A 18 -17.02 2.00 7.52
C LEU A 18 -15.66 1.38 7.23
N ASP A 19 -14.64 2.23 7.16
CA ASP A 19 -13.24 1.84 7.19
C ASP A 19 -12.74 1.64 8.64
N SER A 20 -11.51 1.21 8.81
CA SER A 20 -10.86 0.98 10.10
C SER A 20 -10.69 2.22 10.97
N ARG A 21 -10.92 3.42 10.42
CA ARG A 21 -10.88 4.71 11.11
C ARG A 21 -12.27 5.26 11.42
N ALA A 22 -13.32 4.42 11.31
CA ALA A 22 -14.72 4.82 11.44
C ALA A 22 -15.16 5.91 10.43
N ARG A 23 -14.52 5.99 9.27
CA ARG A 23 -14.91 6.87 8.15
C ARG A 23 -15.66 6.09 7.10
N PRO A 24 -16.63 6.72 6.41
CA PRO A 24 -17.32 6.06 5.29
C PRO A 24 -16.37 5.72 4.16
N THR A 25 -16.56 4.54 3.61
CA THR A 25 -16.05 4.07 2.33
C THR A 25 -17.13 3.23 1.66
N LEU A 26 -16.82 2.56 0.56
CA LEU A 26 -17.81 1.74 -0.13
C LEU A 26 -17.34 0.31 -0.35
N ALA A 27 -18.31 -0.59 -0.48
CA ALA A 27 -18.11 -1.94 -0.95
C ALA A 27 -18.97 -2.17 -2.19
N VAL A 28 -18.35 -2.65 -3.26
CA VAL A 28 -18.97 -2.91 -4.55
C VAL A 28 -19.20 -4.40 -4.72
N THR A 29 -20.39 -4.78 -5.22
CA THR A 29 -20.71 -6.16 -5.59
C THR A 29 -21.03 -6.22 -7.08
N VAL A 30 -20.41 -7.16 -7.78
CA VAL A 30 -20.60 -7.46 -9.20
C VAL A 30 -21.12 -8.88 -9.34
N SER A 31 -22.12 -9.09 -10.20
CA SER A 31 -22.54 -10.42 -10.67
C SER A 31 -22.35 -10.51 -12.19
N LEU A 32 -21.84 -11.65 -12.66
CA LEU A 32 -21.71 -11.98 -14.09
C LEU A 32 -22.83 -12.91 -14.51
N GLU A 33 -23.22 -12.90 -15.80
CA GLU A 33 -24.26 -13.79 -16.37
C GLU A 33 -24.00 -15.29 -16.14
N GLY A 34 -22.78 -15.69 -15.84
CA GLY A 34 -22.42 -17.06 -15.44
C GLY A 34 -22.75 -17.41 -13.98
N GLY A 35 -23.36 -16.49 -13.21
CA GLY A 35 -23.70 -16.66 -11.80
C GLY A 35 -22.58 -16.38 -10.81
N GLN A 36 -21.39 -16.05 -11.29
CA GLN A 36 -20.27 -15.66 -10.41
C GLN A 36 -20.54 -14.27 -9.83
N THR A 37 -20.47 -14.18 -8.52
CA THR A 37 -20.63 -12.92 -7.77
C THR A 37 -19.38 -12.65 -6.95
N ALA A 38 -18.90 -11.42 -6.96
CA ALA A 38 -17.77 -11.00 -6.16
C ALA A 38 -17.99 -9.63 -5.54
N ARG A 39 -17.32 -9.40 -4.42
CA ARG A 39 -17.36 -8.13 -3.68
C ARG A 39 -15.94 -7.60 -3.48
N ALA A 40 -15.82 -6.27 -3.49
CA ALA A 40 -14.59 -5.56 -3.13
C ALA A 40 -14.89 -4.42 -2.17
N GLY A 41 -14.10 -4.32 -1.10
CA GLY A 41 -14.08 -3.19 -0.18
C GLY A 41 -13.01 -2.20 -0.61
N VAL A 42 -13.33 -0.92 -0.62
CA VAL A 42 -12.42 0.14 -1.11
C VAL A 42 -11.65 0.76 0.05
N PRO A 43 -10.30 0.80 0.00
CA PRO A 43 -9.49 1.49 1.00
C PRO A 43 -9.49 3.01 0.80
N SER A 44 -9.09 3.77 1.83
CA SER A 44 -9.04 5.24 1.84
C SER A 44 -7.78 5.76 2.52
N GLY A 45 -7.07 6.71 1.92
CA GLY A 45 -5.85 7.32 2.47
C GLY A 45 -6.10 8.29 3.63
N ALA A 46 -5.07 8.51 4.47
CA ALA A 46 -4.99 9.63 5.41
C ALA A 46 -4.11 10.74 4.86
N SER A 47 -2.85 10.41 4.57
CA SER A 47 -1.97 11.18 3.70
C SER A 47 -2.25 10.78 2.25
N THR A 48 -2.22 11.73 1.34
CA THR A 48 -2.50 11.50 -0.08
C THR A 48 -1.56 12.35 -0.92
N GLY A 49 -0.88 11.73 -1.88
CA GLY A 49 -0.11 12.47 -2.87
C GLY A 49 -1.00 13.38 -3.70
N SER A 50 -0.50 14.55 -4.05
CA SER A 50 -1.29 15.58 -4.75
C SER A 50 -1.78 15.14 -6.14
N ARG A 51 -1.22 14.05 -6.67
CA ARG A 51 -1.50 13.50 -8.00
C ARG A 51 -2.24 12.17 -7.97
N GLU A 52 -2.79 11.78 -6.80
CA GLU A 52 -3.68 10.62 -6.71
C GLU A 52 -5.00 10.85 -7.46
N ALA A 53 -5.61 9.78 -7.94
CA ALA A 53 -6.96 9.81 -8.46
C ALA A 53 -7.95 10.23 -7.35
N HIS A 54 -8.96 11.02 -7.72
CA HIS A 54 -9.83 11.73 -6.79
C HIS A 54 -10.82 10.79 -6.08
N GLU A 55 -10.70 10.69 -4.76
CA GLU A 55 -11.69 10.02 -3.92
C GLU A 55 -12.93 10.92 -3.75
N LEU A 56 -14.07 10.50 -4.35
CA LEU A 56 -15.30 11.29 -4.30
C LEU A 56 -15.95 11.22 -2.91
N ARG A 57 -16.08 12.39 -2.27
CA ARG A 57 -16.77 12.61 -1.01
C ARG A 57 -18.02 13.46 -1.22
N ASP A 58 -19.06 13.25 -0.38
CA ASP A 58 -20.35 13.92 -0.53
C ASP A 58 -20.29 15.43 -0.23
N GLY A 59 -19.38 15.84 0.66
CA GLY A 59 -19.24 17.23 1.07
C GLY A 59 -20.37 17.76 1.98
N ASP A 60 -21.34 16.91 2.36
CA ASP A 60 -22.45 17.26 3.24
C ASP A 60 -22.00 17.30 4.72
N PRO A 61 -21.86 18.49 5.34
CA PRO A 61 -21.34 18.59 6.71
C PRO A 61 -22.27 17.96 7.76
N GLU A 62 -23.56 17.83 7.47
CA GLU A 62 -24.55 17.22 8.36
C GLU A 62 -24.40 15.70 8.46
N ARG A 63 -23.60 15.10 7.55
CA ARG A 63 -23.41 13.68 7.49
C ARG A 63 -21.94 13.29 7.42
N PHE A 64 -21.45 12.61 8.47
CA PHE A 64 -20.02 12.24 8.63
C PHE A 64 -19.05 13.42 8.44
N GLY A 65 -19.46 14.66 8.76
CA GLY A 65 -18.65 15.84 8.58
C GLY A 65 -18.19 16.06 7.12
N GLY A 66 -19.01 15.72 6.15
CA GLY A 66 -18.69 15.85 4.72
C GLY A 66 -18.03 14.62 4.10
N GLN A 67 -17.65 13.61 4.90
CA GLN A 67 -16.87 12.44 4.47
C GLN A 67 -17.74 11.30 3.90
N GLY A 68 -19.07 11.47 3.75
CA GLY A 68 -19.96 10.47 3.15
C GLY A 68 -19.56 10.08 1.74
N VAL A 69 -20.03 8.91 1.24
CA VAL A 69 -19.72 8.40 -0.11
C VAL A 69 -20.98 7.96 -0.86
N ARG A 70 -22.15 8.54 -0.52
CA ARG A 70 -23.42 8.22 -1.18
C ARG A 70 -23.38 8.54 -2.68
N ASN A 71 -22.72 9.62 -3.09
CA ASN A 71 -22.57 9.99 -4.50
C ASN A 71 -21.77 8.92 -5.26
N ALA A 72 -20.67 8.43 -4.70
CA ALA A 72 -19.90 7.33 -5.28
C ALA A 72 -20.71 6.03 -5.35
N VAL A 73 -21.46 5.70 -4.29
CA VAL A 73 -22.40 4.55 -4.28
C VAL A 73 -23.47 4.70 -5.35
N ALA A 74 -24.07 5.89 -5.50
CA ALA A 74 -25.08 6.17 -6.53
C ALA A 74 -24.49 6.06 -7.95
N ASN A 75 -23.26 6.51 -8.15
CA ASN A 75 -22.57 6.38 -9.44
C ASN A 75 -22.38 4.90 -9.83
N VAL A 76 -22.01 4.03 -8.88
CA VAL A 76 -21.87 2.57 -9.14
C VAL A 76 -23.21 1.97 -9.57
N GLY A 77 -24.29 2.18 -8.80
CA GLY A 77 -25.60 1.58 -9.08
C GLY A 77 -26.36 2.24 -10.21
N GLY A 78 -25.99 3.45 -10.57
CA GLY A 78 -26.63 4.29 -11.61
C GLY A 78 -25.86 4.29 -12.94
N GLU A 79 -25.04 5.31 -13.15
CA GLU A 79 -24.37 5.55 -14.43
C GLU A 79 -23.41 4.42 -14.82
N ILE A 80 -22.57 3.97 -13.90
CA ILE A 80 -21.61 2.88 -14.16
C ILE A 80 -22.37 1.57 -14.48
N ALA A 81 -23.37 1.21 -13.67
CA ALA A 81 -24.17 0.02 -13.94
C ALA A 81 -24.92 0.12 -15.27
N GLY A 82 -25.46 1.32 -15.61
CA GLY A 82 -26.13 1.58 -16.89
C GLY A 82 -25.21 1.41 -18.10
N ALA A 83 -23.94 1.81 -17.96
CA ALA A 83 -22.95 1.71 -19.02
C ALA A 83 -22.39 0.30 -19.23
N LEU A 84 -22.31 -0.53 -18.17
CA LEU A 84 -21.63 -1.82 -18.22
C LEU A 84 -22.59 -3.03 -18.32
N ARG A 85 -23.82 -2.91 -17.81
CA ARG A 85 -24.79 -4.02 -17.76
C ARG A 85 -25.12 -4.54 -19.17
N GLY A 86 -25.09 -5.86 -19.34
CA GLY A 86 -25.40 -6.54 -20.58
C GLY A 86 -24.37 -6.36 -21.70
N ARG A 87 -23.32 -5.56 -21.48
CA ARG A 87 -22.19 -5.48 -22.41
C ARG A 87 -21.27 -6.68 -22.22
N GLN A 88 -20.71 -7.12 -23.33
CA GLN A 88 -19.69 -8.18 -23.37
C GLN A 88 -18.30 -7.58 -23.40
N PHE A 89 -17.45 -8.01 -22.48
CA PHE A 89 -16.07 -7.57 -22.40
C PHE A 89 -15.15 -8.78 -22.52
N PRO A 90 -14.23 -8.79 -23.49
CA PRO A 90 -13.23 -9.85 -23.63
C PRO A 90 -12.29 -10.00 -22.43
N THR A 91 -11.98 -8.88 -21.75
CA THR A 91 -11.05 -8.83 -20.65
C THR A 91 -11.44 -7.81 -19.57
N VAL A 92 -10.81 -7.88 -18.40
CA VAL A 92 -10.96 -6.88 -17.32
C VAL A 92 -10.40 -5.52 -17.76
N GLU A 93 -9.33 -5.51 -18.55
CA GLU A 93 -8.74 -4.28 -19.10
C GLU A 93 -9.75 -3.49 -19.93
N GLU A 94 -10.63 -4.16 -20.68
CA GLU A 94 -11.65 -3.48 -21.46
C GLU A 94 -12.80 -2.93 -20.58
N VAL A 95 -13.09 -3.58 -19.45
CA VAL A 95 -14.00 -3.02 -18.43
C VAL A 95 -13.39 -1.76 -17.82
N ASP A 96 -12.12 -1.83 -17.41
CA ASP A 96 -11.42 -0.69 -16.82
C ASP A 96 -11.29 0.47 -17.81
N ALA A 97 -10.99 0.20 -19.08
CA ALA A 97 -10.96 1.21 -20.13
C ALA A 97 -12.33 1.89 -20.31
N ALA A 98 -13.42 1.12 -20.28
CA ALA A 98 -14.78 1.66 -20.36
C ALA A 98 -15.14 2.52 -19.14
N LEU A 99 -14.65 2.18 -17.94
CA LEU A 99 -14.82 3.00 -16.74
C LEU A 99 -14.07 4.34 -16.83
N VAL A 100 -12.81 4.31 -17.30
CA VAL A 100 -12.00 5.51 -17.49
C VAL A 100 -12.60 6.42 -18.56
N GLU A 101 -13.04 5.85 -19.69
CA GLU A 101 -13.72 6.60 -20.75
C GLU A 101 -15.04 7.21 -20.27
N LEU A 102 -15.82 6.45 -19.49
CA LEU A 102 -17.06 6.91 -18.91
C LEU A 102 -16.85 8.10 -17.96
N ASP A 103 -15.83 8.05 -17.10
CA ASP A 103 -15.48 9.18 -16.24
C ASP A 103 -15.04 10.40 -17.04
N GLY A 104 -14.13 10.23 -17.98
CA GLY A 104 -13.68 11.26 -18.94
C GLY A 104 -12.78 12.33 -18.32
N THR A 105 -12.43 12.26 -17.03
CA THR A 105 -11.46 13.15 -16.37
C THR A 105 -10.12 12.46 -16.16
N SER A 106 -9.02 13.22 -16.08
CA SER A 106 -7.69 12.66 -15.92
C SER A 106 -7.44 12.02 -14.55
N ASP A 107 -8.18 12.48 -13.54
CA ASP A 107 -8.06 12.09 -12.14
C ASP A 107 -9.27 11.31 -11.61
N LYS A 108 -10.20 10.90 -12.49
CA LYS A 108 -11.43 10.17 -12.15
C LYS A 108 -12.34 10.93 -11.16
N SER A 109 -12.31 12.27 -11.22
CA SER A 109 -13.04 13.12 -10.27
C SER A 109 -14.54 13.16 -10.52
N ARG A 110 -15.04 12.81 -11.70
CA ARG A 110 -16.47 12.91 -12.02
C ARG A 110 -17.29 11.77 -11.40
N LEU A 111 -16.86 10.54 -11.54
CA LEU A 111 -17.53 9.36 -10.95
C LEU A 111 -16.95 8.99 -9.58
N GLY A 112 -15.72 9.37 -9.35
CA GLY A 112 -14.94 9.05 -8.16
C GLY A 112 -14.04 7.82 -8.34
N ALA A 113 -12.75 8.00 -8.09
CA ALA A 113 -11.78 6.90 -8.14
C ALA A 113 -12.15 5.75 -7.20
N ASN A 114 -12.78 6.05 -6.06
CA ASN A 114 -13.29 5.05 -5.13
C ASN A 114 -14.43 4.20 -5.73
N ALA A 115 -15.36 4.78 -6.50
CA ALA A 115 -16.37 4.03 -7.22
C ALA A 115 -15.73 3.15 -8.30
N ILE A 116 -14.83 3.71 -9.09
CA ILE A 116 -14.17 3.04 -10.22
C ILE A 116 -13.32 1.87 -9.73
N VAL A 117 -12.44 2.07 -8.74
CA VAL A 117 -11.58 1.00 -8.22
C VAL A 117 -12.37 -0.12 -7.57
N GLY A 118 -13.46 0.22 -6.87
CA GLY A 118 -14.35 -0.79 -6.30
C GLY A 118 -14.96 -1.70 -7.35
N VAL A 119 -15.40 -1.15 -8.48
CA VAL A 119 -15.91 -1.92 -9.63
C VAL A 119 -14.80 -2.75 -10.26
N SER A 120 -13.65 -2.15 -10.55
CA SER A 120 -12.49 -2.83 -11.16
C SER A 120 -12.03 -4.04 -10.35
N MET A 121 -11.85 -3.89 -9.02
CA MET A 121 -11.47 -4.99 -8.11
C MET A 121 -12.53 -6.08 -8.04
N ALA A 122 -13.82 -5.72 -7.97
CA ALA A 122 -14.91 -6.69 -7.93
C ALA A 122 -15.02 -7.46 -9.24
N VAL A 123 -14.87 -6.79 -10.40
CA VAL A 123 -14.85 -7.43 -11.72
C VAL A 123 -13.66 -8.38 -11.86
N ALA A 124 -12.47 -7.98 -11.44
CA ALA A 124 -11.29 -8.86 -11.48
C ALA A 124 -11.50 -10.15 -10.68
N ARG A 125 -12.10 -10.06 -9.49
CA ARG A 125 -12.48 -11.24 -8.69
C ARG A 125 -13.53 -12.11 -9.36
N ALA A 126 -14.59 -11.51 -9.89
CA ALA A 126 -15.64 -12.26 -10.58
C ALA A 126 -15.10 -12.95 -11.82
N ALA A 127 -14.21 -12.30 -12.57
CA ALA A 127 -13.54 -12.86 -13.74
C ALA A 127 -12.62 -14.03 -13.37
N ALA A 128 -11.84 -13.93 -12.29
CA ALA A 128 -11.03 -15.02 -11.77
C ALA A 128 -11.89 -16.24 -11.39
N ALA A 129 -13.00 -16.00 -10.69
CA ALA A 129 -13.96 -17.05 -10.33
C ALA A 129 -14.60 -17.69 -11.58
N ALA A 130 -14.93 -16.91 -12.62
CA ALA A 130 -15.47 -17.41 -13.88
C ALA A 130 -14.44 -18.23 -14.66
N ALA A 131 -13.16 -17.91 -14.54
CA ALA A 131 -12.05 -18.69 -15.11
C ALA A 131 -11.74 -19.96 -14.29
N GLY A 132 -12.31 -20.11 -13.08
CA GLY A 132 -11.95 -21.20 -12.16
C GLY A 132 -10.54 -21.09 -11.60
N GLU A 133 -9.97 -19.89 -11.55
CA GLU A 133 -8.60 -19.63 -11.11
C GLU A 133 -8.60 -18.84 -9.76
N PRO A 134 -7.65 -19.11 -8.86
CA PRO A 134 -7.40 -18.22 -7.73
C PRO A 134 -7.08 -16.80 -8.20
N LEU A 135 -7.50 -15.77 -7.44
CA LEU A 135 -7.32 -14.38 -7.86
C LEU A 135 -5.84 -14.03 -8.13
N TRP A 136 -4.92 -14.48 -7.27
CA TRP A 136 -3.48 -14.23 -7.46
C TRP A 136 -2.96 -14.81 -8.78
N GLN A 137 -3.46 -15.99 -9.20
CA GLN A 137 -3.06 -16.60 -10.47
C GLN A 137 -3.64 -15.86 -11.67
N PHE A 138 -4.89 -15.43 -11.56
CA PHE A 138 -5.57 -14.63 -12.59
C PHE A 138 -4.88 -13.27 -12.80
N LEU A 139 -4.40 -12.64 -11.72
CA LEU A 139 -3.69 -11.37 -11.78
C LEU A 139 -2.22 -11.49 -12.22
N ALA A 140 -1.67 -12.72 -12.32
CA ALA A 140 -0.29 -12.94 -12.69
C ALA A 140 -0.03 -12.57 -14.16
N PRO A 141 0.86 -11.59 -14.45
CA PRO A 141 1.20 -11.26 -15.83
C PRO A 141 1.94 -12.44 -16.52
N PRO A 142 1.82 -12.58 -17.84
CA PRO A 142 2.56 -13.61 -18.59
C PRO A 142 4.06 -13.55 -18.33
N GLY A 143 4.67 -14.69 -18.02
CA GLY A 143 6.11 -14.82 -17.78
C GLY A 143 6.58 -14.41 -16.37
N VAL A 144 5.68 -13.90 -15.52
CA VAL A 144 5.98 -13.63 -14.12
C VAL A 144 5.78 -14.88 -13.28
N VAL A 145 6.74 -15.17 -12.41
CA VAL A 145 6.65 -16.27 -11.45
C VAL A 145 6.03 -15.74 -10.15
N PRO A 146 4.82 -16.17 -9.78
CA PRO A 146 4.21 -15.79 -8.50
C PRO A 146 5.07 -16.23 -7.33
N ARG A 147 5.10 -15.41 -6.25
CA ARG A 147 5.87 -15.69 -5.03
C ARG A 147 5.24 -15.07 -3.81
N MET A 148 5.59 -15.60 -2.64
CA MET A 148 5.20 -15.03 -1.36
C MET A 148 6.02 -13.77 -1.10
N PRO A 149 5.37 -12.61 -0.85
CA PRO A 149 6.07 -11.35 -0.61
C PRO A 149 6.69 -11.28 0.79
N VAL A 150 7.77 -10.52 0.97
CA VAL A 150 8.28 -10.13 2.30
C VAL A 150 7.31 -9.12 2.91
N PRO A 151 6.73 -9.42 4.10
CA PRO A 151 5.88 -8.46 4.79
C PRO A 151 6.72 -7.35 5.43
N HIS A 152 6.22 -6.12 5.37
CA HIS A 152 6.73 -4.96 6.08
C HIS A 152 5.69 -4.58 7.14
N PHE A 153 5.96 -4.94 8.38
CA PHE A 153 5.05 -4.72 9.50
C PHE A 153 5.29 -3.33 10.10
N ASN A 154 4.35 -2.40 9.94
CA ASN A 154 4.41 -1.10 10.60
C ASN A 154 4.13 -1.25 12.10
N VAL A 155 5.18 -1.17 12.93
CA VAL A 155 5.10 -1.48 14.38
C VAL A 155 5.21 -0.25 15.26
N VAL A 156 5.62 0.91 14.72
CA VAL A 156 5.58 2.21 15.42
C VAL A 156 5.02 3.27 14.48
N ASN A 157 4.03 4.00 14.95
CA ASN A 157 3.34 5.07 14.24
C ASN A 157 3.67 6.45 14.80
N GLY A 158 3.89 7.40 13.91
CA GLY A 158 3.96 8.82 14.16
C GLY A 158 3.24 9.61 13.08
N GLY A 159 3.62 10.86 12.85
CA GLY A 159 3.07 11.71 11.79
C GLY A 159 1.54 11.75 11.78
N MET A 160 0.94 11.57 10.60
CA MET A 160 -0.52 11.56 10.45
C MET A 160 -1.20 10.31 11.02
N HIS A 161 -0.45 9.24 11.33
CA HIS A 161 -0.99 7.96 11.83
C HIS A 161 -1.13 7.90 13.36
N ALA A 162 -0.56 8.89 14.09
CA ALA A 162 -0.62 8.94 15.54
C ALA A 162 -0.57 10.39 16.06
N ARG A 163 -1.18 10.63 17.22
CA ARG A 163 -1.10 11.93 17.90
C ARG A 163 -0.01 11.91 18.97
N ASN A 164 1.24 11.91 18.53
CA ASN A 164 2.43 11.96 19.38
C ASN A 164 3.47 12.94 18.80
N GLY A 165 4.64 13.06 19.45
CA GLY A 165 5.70 13.96 19.02
C GLY A 165 6.59 13.43 17.90
N LEU A 166 6.37 12.21 17.40
CA LEU A 166 7.21 11.53 16.42
C LEU A 166 6.90 12.04 15.01
N ALA A 167 7.88 12.65 14.36
CA ALA A 167 7.70 13.26 13.04
C ALA A 167 7.55 12.22 11.92
N PHE A 168 8.33 11.13 11.94
CA PHE A 168 8.26 10.07 10.94
C PHE A 168 7.01 9.22 11.13
N GLN A 169 6.34 8.91 10.01
CA GLN A 169 5.01 8.31 10.03
C GLN A 169 5.02 6.82 10.34
N GLU A 170 5.98 6.05 9.80
CA GLU A 170 6.04 4.60 9.94
C GLU A 170 7.46 4.09 10.20
N PHE A 171 7.54 3.12 11.12
CA PHE A 171 8.74 2.31 11.33
C PHE A 171 8.34 0.84 11.23
N MET A 172 9.00 0.13 10.32
CA MET A 172 8.59 -1.20 9.91
C MET A 172 9.67 -2.25 10.18
N LEU A 173 9.19 -3.47 10.46
CA LEU A 173 10.00 -4.69 10.50
C LEU A 173 9.84 -5.45 9.20
N ALA A 174 10.94 -5.86 8.61
CA ALA A 174 10.96 -6.68 7.39
C ALA A 174 11.74 -7.98 7.64
N PRO A 175 11.07 -9.13 7.88
CA PRO A 175 11.73 -10.41 8.10
C PRO A 175 12.28 -11.01 6.79
N VAL A 176 13.26 -10.32 6.19
CA VAL A 176 13.84 -10.65 4.87
C VAL A 176 14.51 -12.02 4.88
N GLY A 177 15.13 -12.39 6.02
CA GLY A 177 15.86 -13.66 6.17
C GLY A 177 14.98 -14.84 6.59
N ALA A 178 13.66 -14.68 6.68
CA ALA A 178 12.78 -15.79 7.04
C ALA A 178 12.74 -16.88 5.94
N PRO A 179 12.60 -18.16 6.32
CA PRO A 179 12.57 -19.25 5.34
C PRO A 179 11.22 -19.42 4.62
N SER A 180 10.15 -18.82 5.16
CA SER A 180 8.78 -18.89 4.62
C SER A 180 7.97 -17.68 5.05
N PHE A 181 6.80 -17.47 4.44
CA PHE A 181 5.91 -16.38 4.82
C PHE A 181 5.34 -16.58 6.23
N ALA A 182 4.95 -17.81 6.58
CA ALA A 182 4.46 -18.13 7.92
C ALA A 182 5.52 -17.84 9.00
N GLU A 183 6.80 -18.15 8.74
CA GLU A 183 7.90 -17.82 9.66
C GLU A 183 8.17 -16.30 9.71
N ALA A 184 7.98 -15.58 8.61
CA ALA A 184 8.04 -14.13 8.60
C ALA A 184 6.93 -13.50 9.46
N VAL A 185 5.70 -14.03 9.39
CA VAL A 185 4.59 -13.60 10.25
C VAL A 185 4.87 -13.89 11.70
N ARG A 186 5.43 -15.09 12.03
CA ARG A 186 5.85 -15.44 13.39
C ARG A 186 6.88 -14.45 13.92
N ALA A 187 7.94 -14.19 13.14
CA ALA A 187 8.99 -13.24 13.53
C ALA A 187 8.41 -11.84 13.78
N GLY A 188 7.55 -11.34 12.88
CA GLY A 188 6.88 -10.05 13.05
C GLY A 188 6.06 -9.98 14.34
N ALA A 189 5.29 -11.01 14.66
CA ALA A 189 4.46 -11.08 15.88
C ALA A 189 5.30 -11.17 17.15
N GLU A 190 6.36 -11.97 17.16
CA GLU A 190 7.26 -12.13 18.33
C GLU A 190 8.05 -10.83 18.60
N VAL A 191 8.56 -10.17 17.57
CA VAL A 191 9.24 -8.87 17.72
C VAL A 191 8.26 -7.78 18.17
N TYR A 192 7.02 -7.77 17.62
CA TYR A 192 5.98 -6.84 18.06
C TYR A 192 5.62 -7.01 19.55
N ALA A 193 5.56 -8.25 20.04
CA ALA A 193 5.32 -8.54 21.45
C ALA A 193 6.52 -8.11 22.32
N ALA A 194 7.76 -8.34 21.88
CA ALA A 194 8.96 -7.87 22.55
C ALA A 194 9.03 -6.34 22.62
N LEU A 195 8.67 -5.64 21.53
CA LEU A 195 8.58 -4.19 21.50
C LEU A 195 7.54 -3.66 22.49
N SER A 196 6.35 -4.29 22.54
CA SER A 196 5.32 -3.92 23.52
C SER A 196 5.83 -3.99 24.96
N LYS A 197 6.57 -5.05 25.28
CA LYS A 197 7.17 -5.23 26.61
C LYS A 197 8.23 -4.16 26.89
N GLU A 198 9.12 -3.90 25.94
CA GLU A 198 10.18 -2.89 26.08
C GLU A 198 9.60 -1.48 26.32
N LEU A 199 8.54 -1.11 25.56
CA LEU A 199 7.83 0.17 25.75
C LEU A 199 7.23 0.25 27.16
N ALA A 200 6.55 -0.81 27.62
CA ALA A 200 5.96 -0.87 28.95
C ALA A 200 7.03 -0.79 30.07
N ASP A 201 8.15 -1.50 29.95
CA ASP A 201 9.26 -1.49 30.91
C ASP A 201 9.89 -0.08 31.02
N ARG A 202 9.87 0.70 29.94
CA ARG A 202 10.30 2.12 29.93
C ARG A 202 9.22 3.10 30.37
N GLY A 203 8.02 2.64 30.69
CA GLY A 203 6.88 3.51 31.04
C GLY A 203 6.29 4.29 29.87
N LEU A 204 6.57 3.88 28.62
CA LEU A 204 6.02 4.47 27.42
C LEU A 204 4.66 3.86 27.08
N ALA A 205 3.83 4.63 26.37
CA ALA A 205 2.50 4.20 25.97
C ALA A 205 2.56 3.02 24.97
N THR A 206 1.69 2.04 25.17
CA THR A 206 1.47 0.90 24.26
C THR A 206 0.14 0.99 23.51
N GLY A 207 -0.49 2.17 23.50
CA GLY A 207 -1.62 2.49 22.61
C GLY A 207 -1.16 2.45 21.16
N VAL A 208 -2.08 2.11 20.24
CA VAL A 208 -1.76 1.93 18.82
C VAL A 208 -2.35 3.04 17.95
N GLY A 209 -1.64 3.35 16.87
CA GLY A 209 -2.08 4.26 15.81
C GLY A 209 -3.04 3.60 14.81
N ASP A 210 -3.30 4.32 13.74
CA ASP A 210 -4.27 3.92 12.70
C ASP A 210 -3.92 2.59 12.02
N GLU A 211 -2.63 2.25 11.92
CA GLU A 211 -2.16 1.04 11.26
C GLU A 211 -1.78 -0.10 12.22
N GLY A 212 -2.04 0.08 13.52
CA GLY A 212 -1.80 -0.93 14.54
C GLY A 212 -0.39 -0.91 15.14
N GLY A 213 0.52 -0.06 14.65
CA GLY A 213 1.81 0.22 15.30
C GLY A 213 1.63 0.98 16.60
N PHE A 214 2.53 0.80 17.56
CA PHE A 214 2.53 1.54 18.82
C PHE A 214 2.75 3.03 18.58
N ALA A 215 2.17 3.89 19.42
CA ALA A 215 2.28 5.33 19.32
C ALA A 215 2.89 5.93 20.61
N PRO A 216 4.16 5.61 20.92
CA PRO A 216 4.82 6.16 22.11
C PRO A 216 5.13 7.66 21.96
N GLU A 217 5.25 8.37 23.08
CA GLU A 217 5.75 9.75 23.13
C GLU A 217 7.29 9.75 22.97
N ILE A 218 7.74 9.66 21.72
CA ILE A 218 9.14 9.77 21.33
C ILE A 218 9.23 10.87 20.28
N VAL A 219 10.29 11.67 20.32
CA VAL A 219 10.50 12.78 19.40
C VAL A 219 11.53 12.44 18.31
N GLN A 220 12.62 11.79 18.70
CA GLN A 220 13.73 11.49 17.77
C GLN A 220 13.50 10.16 17.05
N PRO A 221 13.48 10.15 15.71
CA PRO A 221 13.33 8.92 14.92
C PRO A 221 14.38 7.85 15.24
N GLU A 222 15.60 8.25 15.54
CA GLU A 222 16.71 7.36 15.88
C GLU A 222 16.45 6.56 17.17
N GLU A 223 15.74 7.13 18.15
CA GLU A 223 15.37 6.41 19.38
C GLU A 223 14.45 5.23 19.08
N VAL A 224 13.57 5.38 18.08
CA VAL A 224 12.70 4.28 17.63
C VAL A 224 13.53 3.18 16.99
N LEU A 225 14.52 3.52 16.15
CA LEU A 225 15.40 2.52 15.54
C LEU A 225 16.19 1.72 16.59
N VAL A 226 16.67 2.38 17.64
CA VAL A 226 17.33 1.70 18.80
C VAL A 226 16.36 0.73 19.47
N LEU A 227 15.11 1.14 19.73
CA LEU A 227 14.07 0.27 20.32
C LEU A 227 13.79 -0.94 19.45
N LEU A 228 13.66 -0.75 18.13
CA LEU A 228 13.36 -1.84 17.21
C LEU A 228 14.51 -2.86 17.13
N VAL A 229 15.77 -2.40 17.08
CA VAL A 229 16.94 -3.30 17.12
C VAL A 229 16.95 -4.08 18.45
N GLY A 230 16.68 -3.41 19.56
CA GLY A 230 16.56 -4.07 20.88
C GLY A 230 15.46 -5.13 20.90
N ALA A 231 14.27 -4.82 20.37
CA ALA A 231 13.15 -5.75 20.30
C ALA A 231 13.44 -6.97 19.40
N ILE A 232 14.11 -6.77 18.25
CA ILE A 232 14.53 -7.86 17.34
C ILE A 232 15.47 -8.83 18.10
N VAL A 233 16.48 -8.29 18.79
CA VAL A 233 17.44 -9.10 19.58
C VAL A 233 16.74 -9.80 20.74
N ALA A 234 15.85 -9.10 21.47
CA ALA A 234 15.11 -9.66 22.59
C ALA A 234 14.16 -10.80 22.17
N ALA A 235 13.64 -10.75 20.94
CA ALA A 235 12.84 -11.81 20.35
C ALA A 235 13.67 -12.99 19.79
N GLY A 236 15.02 -12.89 19.83
CA GLY A 236 15.91 -13.95 19.38
C GLY A 236 16.24 -13.95 17.89
N TYR A 237 16.00 -12.83 17.20
CA TYR A 237 16.30 -12.68 15.77
C TYR A 237 17.57 -11.86 15.54
N GLU A 238 18.22 -12.08 14.38
CA GLU A 238 19.35 -11.27 13.93
C GLU A 238 18.85 -9.98 13.28
N PRO A 239 19.29 -8.78 13.73
CA PRO A 239 18.98 -7.54 13.02
C PRO A 239 19.67 -7.48 11.65
N GLY A 240 18.90 -7.16 10.59
CA GLY A 240 19.41 -7.02 9.24
C GLY A 240 18.83 -8.01 8.22
N ARG A 241 19.41 -8.01 7.02
CA ARG A 241 18.88 -8.77 5.87
C ARG A 241 18.95 -10.30 6.03
N LYS A 242 19.75 -10.80 6.95
CA LYS A 242 19.81 -12.24 7.26
C LYS A 242 18.74 -12.68 8.26
N GLY A 243 18.09 -11.74 8.92
CA GLY A 243 17.01 -11.95 9.86
C GLY A 243 15.89 -10.94 9.63
N VAL A 244 15.76 -9.96 10.54
CA VAL A 244 14.73 -8.91 10.47
C VAL A 244 15.40 -7.56 10.22
N ALA A 245 15.18 -6.99 9.04
CA ALA A 245 15.65 -5.66 8.67
C ALA A 245 14.64 -4.58 9.09
N LEU A 246 15.09 -3.32 9.09
CA LEU A 246 14.25 -2.16 9.36
C LEU A 246 13.87 -1.45 8.06
N ALA A 247 12.67 -0.90 8.04
CA ALA A 247 12.23 0.02 7.00
C ALA A 247 11.55 1.23 7.64
N MET A 248 11.57 2.37 6.97
CA MET A 248 10.99 3.62 7.45
C MET A 248 10.16 4.29 6.36
N ASP A 249 9.12 4.98 6.77
CA ASP A 249 8.37 5.94 5.96
C ASP A 249 8.25 7.26 6.75
N PRO A 250 9.07 8.26 6.45
CA PRO A 250 8.92 9.60 7.01
C PRO A 250 7.68 10.36 6.53
N ALA A 251 7.09 9.98 5.39
CA ALA A 251 6.07 10.77 4.69
C ALA A 251 6.49 12.24 4.54
N SER A 252 7.67 12.45 3.94
CA SER A 252 8.39 13.73 4.01
C SER A 252 7.67 14.90 3.36
N SER A 253 6.64 14.67 2.52
CA SER A 253 5.78 15.73 2.00
C SER A 253 5.07 16.51 3.11
N GLU A 254 4.68 15.85 4.20
CA GLU A 254 4.05 16.46 5.38
C GLU A 254 5.03 17.32 6.19
N LEU A 255 6.32 17.04 6.09
CA LEU A 255 7.39 17.73 6.80
C LEU A 255 7.96 18.93 6.04
N TYR A 256 7.60 19.07 4.74
CA TYR A 256 8.22 20.03 3.83
C TYR A 256 7.41 21.31 3.71
N ARG A 257 8.03 22.43 4.09
CA ARG A 257 7.41 23.78 4.01
C ARG A 257 8.47 24.78 3.62
N ASP A 258 8.15 25.69 2.71
CA ASP A 258 9.01 26.78 2.26
C ASP A 258 10.41 26.33 1.81
N GLY A 259 10.52 25.15 1.20
CA GLY A 259 11.79 24.62 0.71
C GLY A 259 12.66 23.92 1.76
N LEU A 260 12.13 23.68 2.96
CA LEU A 260 12.84 23.09 4.10
C LEU A 260 12.01 21.99 4.77
N TYR A 261 12.70 21.02 5.39
CA TYR A 261 12.13 19.94 6.16
C TYR A 261 12.13 20.28 7.67
N HIS A 262 11.03 20.07 8.34
CA HIS A 262 10.87 20.30 9.78
C HIS A 262 10.74 18.98 10.52
N VAL A 263 11.80 18.52 11.17
CA VAL A 263 11.88 17.20 11.83
C VAL A 263 12.38 17.35 13.25
N ALA A 264 11.64 16.87 14.23
CA ALA A 264 12.07 16.79 15.63
C ALA A 264 12.59 18.13 16.19
N GLY A 265 12.01 19.26 15.75
CA GLY A 265 12.41 20.61 16.18
C GLY A 265 13.55 21.23 15.35
N GLU A 266 14.10 20.50 14.40
CA GLU A 266 15.13 20.99 13.48
C GLU A 266 14.54 21.46 12.15
N THR A 267 15.24 22.36 11.47
CA THR A 267 14.92 22.81 10.12
C THR A 267 16.07 22.47 9.19
N LEU A 268 15.80 21.59 8.23
CA LEU A 268 16.81 20.93 7.40
C LEU A 268 16.62 21.26 5.92
N THR A 269 17.70 21.42 5.19
CA THR A 269 17.69 21.39 3.71
C THR A 269 17.55 19.95 3.22
N SER A 270 17.28 19.74 1.92
CA SER A 270 17.28 18.40 1.31
C SER A 270 18.60 17.66 1.57
N ASP A 271 19.73 18.33 1.43
CA ASP A 271 21.05 17.71 1.64
C ASP A 271 21.26 17.34 3.12
N ALA A 272 20.85 18.18 4.06
CA ALA A 272 20.94 17.87 5.49
C ALA A 272 19.99 16.70 5.89
N MET A 273 18.83 16.59 5.23
CA MET A 273 17.94 15.46 5.41
C MET A 273 18.55 14.16 4.87
N ILE A 274 19.22 14.23 3.70
CA ILE A 274 19.96 13.09 3.14
C ILE A 274 21.12 12.69 4.05
N ASP A 275 21.90 13.64 4.59
CA ASP A 275 22.98 13.39 5.56
C ASP A 275 22.45 12.63 6.79
N ARG A 276 21.26 13.00 7.29
CA ARG A 276 20.60 12.30 8.40
C ARG A 276 20.25 10.86 8.05
N TYR A 277 19.71 10.62 6.84
CA TYR A 277 19.44 9.24 6.38
C TYR A 277 20.70 8.42 6.19
N GLU A 278 21.79 9.01 5.70
CA GLU A 278 23.07 8.30 5.61
C GLU A 278 23.54 7.83 6.98
N ALA A 279 23.50 8.70 8.00
CA ALA A 279 23.85 8.33 9.36
C ALA A 279 22.94 7.20 9.89
N MET A 280 21.62 7.27 9.66
CA MET A 280 20.71 6.19 10.06
C MET A 280 21.03 4.87 9.37
N VAL A 281 21.39 4.88 8.08
CA VAL A 281 21.77 3.68 7.32
C VAL A 281 23.14 3.13 7.74
N ASP A 282 24.04 4.00 8.21
CA ASP A 282 25.33 3.57 8.75
C ASP A 282 25.21 2.90 10.10
N ASP A 283 24.32 3.40 10.97
CA ASP A 283 24.19 2.97 12.36
C ASP A 283 23.17 1.84 12.56
N PHE A 284 22.18 1.71 11.68
CA PHE A 284 21.06 0.78 11.82
C PHE A 284 20.87 -0.10 10.58
N PRO A 285 20.28 -1.30 10.72
CA PRO A 285 20.04 -2.23 9.61
C PRO A 285 18.84 -1.79 8.73
N VAL A 286 18.79 -0.52 8.36
CA VAL A 286 17.79 0.03 7.45
C VAL A 286 18.06 -0.47 6.04
N TRP A 287 17.05 -1.05 5.40
CA TRP A 287 17.16 -1.59 4.05
C TRP A 287 16.21 -0.94 3.05
N LEU A 288 15.19 -0.22 3.56
CA LEU A 288 14.19 0.46 2.78
C LEU A 288 13.82 1.81 3.42
N LEU A 289 13.77 2.85 2.61
CA LEU A 289 13.30 4.18 2.95
C LEU A 289 12.20 4.56 1.94
N GLU A 290 10.97 4.70 2.41
CA GLU A 290 9.82 5.17 1.65
C GLU A 290 9.69 6.68 1.87
N ASP A 291 9.34 7.43 0.80
CA ASP A 291 9.10 8.88 0.81
C ASP A 291 10.08 9.69 1.66
N GLY A 292 11.38 9.40 1.46
CA GLY A 292 12.46 10.06 2.18
C GLY A 292 12.55 11.57 1.93
N LEU A 293 11.99 12.07 0.82
CA LEU A 293 11.87 13.49 0.50
C LEU A 293 10.47 13.79 -0.05
N ALA A 294 10.10 15.08 -0.05
CA ALA A 294 8.79 15.53 -0.49
C ALA A 294 8.53 15.21 -1.97
N GLU A 295 7.25 15.02 -2.34
CA GLU A 295 6.82 14.73 -3.72
C GLU A 295 7.20 15.81 -4.73
N SER A 296 7.43 17.04 -4.26
CA SER A 296 7.85 18.18 -5.08
C SER A 296 9.38 18.36 -5.21
N ASP A 297 10.18 17.68 -4.36
CA ASP A 297 11.66 17.85 -4.32
C ASP A 297 12.36 16.84 -5.24
N TRP A 298 12.08 16.90 -6.53
CA TRP A 298 12.64 15.98 -7.52
C TRP A 298 14.17 15.99 -7.59
N ASP A 299 14.80 17.17 -7.50
CA ASP A 299 16.25 17.29 -7.50
C ASP A 299 16.86 16.70 -6.23
N GLY A 300 16.17 16.83 -5.09
CA GLY A 300 16.52 16.14 -3.86
C GLY A 300 16.46 14.62 -4.00
N TRP A 301 15.41 14.09 -4.62
CA TRP A 301 15.26 12.67 -4.89
C TRP A 301 16.37 12.09 -5.78
N GLU A 302 16.80 12.83 -6.82
CA GLU A 302 17.94 12.43 -7.65
C GLU A 302 19.24 12.35 -6.82
N ARG A 303 19.49 13.35 -5.94
CA ARG A 303 20.64 13.34 -5.02
C ARG A 303 20.56 12.21 -3.99
N LEU A 304 19.39 12.00 -3.37
CA LEU A 304 19.14 10.90 -2.45
C LEU A 304 19.46 9.56 -3.10
N THR A 305 18.97 9.37 -4.33
CA THR A 305 19.18 8.12 -5.10
C THR A 305 20.66 7.93 -5.44
N SER A 306 21.36 9.01 -5.84
CA SER A 306 22.79 8.94 -6.13
C SER A 306 23.62 8.55 -4.90
N ARG A 307 23.24 9.00 -3.69
CA ARG A 307 23.99 8.77 -2.45
C ARG A 307 23.66 7.43 -1.79
N LEU A 308 22.37 7.03 -1.74
CA LEU A 308 21.92 5.89 -0.98
C LEU A 308 21.35 4.72 -1.81
N GLY A 309 21.10 4.93 -3.10
CA GLY A 309 20.36 3.96 -3.92
C GLY A 309 21.03 2.59 -4.11
N GLU A 310 22.36 2.49 -3.95
CA GLU A 310 23.06 1.19 -3.96
C GLU A 310 22.96 0.44 -2.62
N ARG A 311 22.61 1.14 -1.54
CA ARG A 311 22.60 0.61 -0.16
C ARG A 311 21.20 0.25 0.31
N VAL A 312 20.20 1.08 -0.01
CA VAL A 312 18.82 0.94 0.43
C VAL A 312 17.84 1.05 -0.74
N ARG A 313 16.67 0.46 -0.59
CA ARG A 313 15.54 0.69 -1.49
C ARG A 313 14.93 2.03 -1.16
N LEU A 314 14.92 2.92 -2.14
CA LEU A 314 14.31 4.24 -2.06
C LEU A 314 12.96 4.17 -2.77
N VAL A 315 11.91 3.98 -1.98
CA VAL A 315 10.55 3.73 -2.46
C VAL A 315 9.81 5.05 -2.59
N GLY A 316 9.33 5.37 -3.80
CA GLY A 316 8.43 6.51 -3.99
C GLY A 316 6.98 6.09 -3.78
N ASP A 317 6.26 6.82 -2.91
CA ASP A 317 4.81 6.76 -2.71
C ASP A 317 4.15 8.01 -3.30
N ASP A 318 4.12 9.11 -2.57
CA ASP A 318 3.47 10.37 -3.00
C ASP A 318 4.09 10.92 -4.30
N ILE A 319 5.41 10.80 -4.46
CA ILE A 319 6.09 11.24 -5.69
C ILE A 319 5.63 10.45 -6.92
N LEU A 320 5.15 9.21 -6.78
CA LEU A 320 4.78 8.34 -7.90
C LEU A 320 3.27 8.15 -8.05
N CYS A 321 2.50 8.13 -6.95
CA CYS A 321 1.05 7.91 -6.90
C CYS A 321 0.57 6.69 -7.72
N THR A 322 1.38 5.62 -7.81
CA THR A 322 1.11 4.44 -8.65
C THR A 322 0.83 4.81 -10.12
N ASN A 323 1.25 6.00 -10.57
CA ASN A 323 0.93 6.53 -11.89
C ASN A 323 1.97 6.11 -12.94
N PRO A 324 1.56 5.37 -14.01
CA PRO A 324 2.46 4.88 -15.05
C PRO A 324 3.32 5.97 -15.71
N SER A 325 2.79 7.16 -15.93
CA SER A 325 3.52 8.25 -16.58
C SER A 325 4.56 8.86 -15.66
N ILE A 326 4.21 9.05 -14.37
CA ILE A 326 5.10 9.62 -13.37
C ILE A 326 6.24 8.63 -13.04
N ILE A 327 5.92 7.33 -12.96
CA ILE A 327 6.93 6.27 -12.76
C ILE A 327 7.96 6.29 -13.91
N ARG A 328 7.54 6.45 -15.18
CA ARG A 328 8.47 6.57 -16.31
C ARG A 328 9.38 7.82 -16.17
N GLU A 329 8.82 8.94 -15.74
CA GLU A 329 9.59 10.16 -15.47
C GLU A 329 10.62 9.91 -14.36
N ALA A 330 10.21 9.34 -13.23
CA ALA A 330 11.09 9.06 -12.09
C ALA A 330 12.23 8.10 -12.48
N ILE A 331 11.95 7.05 -13.26
CA ILE A 331 12.96 6.15 -13.78
C ILE A 331 13.97 6.91 -14.66
N SER A 332 13.49 7.77 -15.57
CA SER A 332 14.36 8.53 -16.48
C SER A 332 15.25 9.53 -15.75
N ARG A 333 14.75 10.13 -14.66
CA ARG A 333 15.46 11.08 -13.81
C ARG A 333 16.32 10.39 -12.72
N LYS A 334 16.15 9.08 -12.52
CA LYS A 334 16.75 8.33 -11.40
C LYS A 334 16.31 8.89 -10.04
N ALA A 335 15.07 9.27 -9.92
CA ALA A 335 14.45 9.77 -8.71
C ALA A 335 13.77 8.61 -7.97
N GLY A 336 14.48 7.96 -7.04
CA GLY A 336 14.12 6.68 -6.43
C GLY A 336 14.70 5.49 -7.18
N ASN A 337 14.46 4.28 -6.62
CA ASN A 337 14.86 3.01 -7.24
C ASN A 337 13.85 1.88 -6.98
N ALA A 338 12.69 2.20 -6.40
CA ALA A 338 11.59 1.29 -6.11
C ALA A 338 10.28 2.07 -6.07
N ALA A 339 9.14 1.37 -6.20
CA ALA A 339 7.83 2.00 -6.20
C ALA A 339 6.89 1.37 -5.18
N LEU A 340 6.12 2.21 -4.47
CA LEU A 340 4.95 1.79 -3.74
C LEU A 340 3.77 1.63 -4.70
N ILE A 341 2.96 0.62 -4.47
CA ILE A 341 1.82 0.28 -5.33
C ILE A 341 0.54 0.25 -4.50
N LYS A 342 -0.34 1.19 -4.76
CA LYS A 342 -1.65 1.33 -4.11
C LYS A 342 -2.74 1.39 -5.20
N VAL A 343 -3.60 0.39 -5.27
CA VAL A 343 -4.59 0.24 -6.36
C VAL A 343 -5.53 1.46 -6.47
N ASN A 344 -5.89 2.06 -5.33
CA ASN A 344 -6.81 3.20 -5.31
C ASN A 344 -6.15 4.54 -5.66
N GLN A 345 -4.79 4.65 -5.66
CA GLN A 345 -4.10 5.87 -6.07
C GLN A 345 -4.26 6.17 -7.56
N ILE A 346 -4.35 5.14 -8.38
CA ILE A 346 -4.55 5.26 -9.83
C ILE A 346 -6.00 4.94 -10.24
N GLY A 347 -6.68 4.05 -9.51
CA GLY A 347 -8.12 3.84 -9.56
C GLY A 347 -8.61 2.68 -10.41
N THR A 348 -7.75 1.89 -11.06
CA THR A 348 -8.11 0.63 -11.70
C THR A 348 -7.03 -0.45 -11.49
N VAL A 349 -7.44 -1.71 -11.57
CA VAL A 349 -6.52 -2.86 -11.52
C VAL A 349 -5.60 -2.86 -12.73
N SER A 350 -6.11 -2.54 -13.91
CA SER A 350 -5.34 -2.55 -15.14
C SER A 350 -4.24 -1.49 -15.18
N GLU A 351 -4.54 -0.24 -14.74
CA GLU A 351 -3.53 0.81 -14.63
C GLU A 351 -2.49 0.45 -13.55
N THR A 352 -2.92 -0.18 -12.45
CA THR A 352 -2.00 -0.69 -11.42
C THR A 352 -1.04 -1.72 -11.97
N LEU A 353 -1.53 -2.71 -12.73
CA LEU A 353 -0.69 -3.73 -13.36
C LEU A 353 0.25 -3.13 -14.42
N GLU A 354 -0.19 -2.08 -15.13
CA GLU A 354 0.67 -1.33 -16.06
C GLU A 354 1.79 -0.59 -15.32
N ALA A 355 1.50 0.07 -14.19
CA ALA A 355 2.50 0.69 -13.34
C ALA A 355 3.54 -0.35 -12.87
N MET A 356 3.06 -1.52 -12.42
CA MET A 356 3.91 -2.63 -11.98
C MET A 356 4.76 -3.22 -13.13
N ARG A 357 4.22 -3.27 -14.36
CA ARG A 357 4.96 -3.72 -15.55
C ARG A 357 6.13 -2.78 -15.86
N ILE A 358 5.90 -1.46 -15.83
CA ILE A 358 6.92 -0.45 -16.07
C ILE A 358 8.06 -0.55 -15.06
N CYS A 359 7.72 -0.68 -13.78
CA CYS A 359 8.70 -0.87 -12.71
C CYS A 359 9.55 -2.13 -12.96
N ARG A 360 8.91 -3.25 -13.28
CA ARG A 360 9.59 -4.53 -13.55
C ARG A 360 10.54 -4.43 -14.73
N GLU A 361 10.13 -3.81 -15.84
CA GLU A 361 10.97 -3.62 -17.04
C GLU A 361 12.19 -2.73 -16.75
N ALA A 362 12.08 -1.80 -15.81
CA ALA A 362 13.18 -0.96 -15.36
C ALA A 362 14.05 -1.61 -14.26
N GLY A 363 13.69 -2.82 -13.79
CA GLY A 363 14.37 -3.46 -12.66
C GLY A 363 14.07 -2.82 -11.30
N TRP A 364 12.98 -2.03 -11.20
CA TRP A 364 12.55 -1.41 -9.95
C TRP A 364 11.75 -2.40 -9.10
N PRO A 365 12.20 -2.72 -7.87
CA PRO A 365 11.40 -3.43 -6.89
C PRO A 365 10.09 -2.71 -6.59
N GLN A 366 9.08 -3.47 -6.19
CA GLN A 366 7.75 -2.93 -5.89
C GLN A 366 7.30 -3.39 -4.52
N LEU A 367 6.62 -2.52 -3.79
CA LEU A 367 6.02 -2.79 -2.50
C LEU A 367 4.50 -2.56 -2.61
N VAL A 368 3.72 -3.63 -2.66
CA VAL A 368 2.26 -3.53 -2.64
C VAL A 368 1.80 -3.08 -1.26
N SER A 369 0.95 -2.07 -1.21
CA SER A 369 0.61 -1.39 0.04
C SER A 369 -0.89 -1.31 0.27
N HIS A 370 -1.26 -1.41 1.55
CA HIS A 370 -2.56 -1.02 2.09
C HIS A 370 -2.69 0.52 2.14
N ARG A 371 -3.79 0.99 2.73
CA ARG A 371 -3.98 2.40 3.12
C ARG A 371 -4.24 2.49 4.63
N SER A 372 -4.13 3.72 5.18
CA SER A 372 -4.42 3.96 6.60
C SER A 372 -5.88 3.66 6.95
N GLY A 373 -6.84 3.97 6.06
CA GLY A 373 -8.23 3.55 6.17
C GLY A 373 -8.47 2.27 5.36
N GLU A 374 -8.61 1.14 6.04
CA GLU A 374 -8.77 -0.17 5.42
C GLU A 374 -10.13 -0.80 5.71
N THR A 375 -10.49 -1.72 4.84
CA THR A 375 -11.56 -2.70 5.06
C THR A 375 -10.93 -4.07 5.30
N GLU A 376 -11.73 -5.09 5.58
CA GLU A 376 -11.27 -6.49 5.69
C GLU A 376 -10.91 -7.12 4.34
N ASP A 377 -11.02 -6.38 3.25
CA ASP A 377 -10.71 -6.83 1.90
C ASP A 377 -9.24 -7.20 1.75
N SER A 378 -8.95 -8.39 1.20
CA SER A 378 -7.60 -8.94 1.05
C SER A 378 -7.05 -8.88 -0.38
N PHE A 379 -7.64 -8.09 -1.28
CA PHE A 379 -7.25 -8.01 -2.70
C PHE A 379 -5.75 -7.82 -2.89
N ILE A 380 -5.13 -6.95 -2.10
CA ILE A 380 -3.70 -6.64 -2.21
C ILE A 380 -2.78 -7.82 -1.87
N ALA A 381 -3.25 -8.79 -1.10
CA ALA A 381 -2.50 -10.02 -0.83
C ALA A 381 -2.38 -10.86 -2.10
N ASP A 382 -3.49 -11.10 -2.78
CA ASP A 382 -3.51 -11.81 -4.06
C ASP A 382 -2.74 -11.04 -5.15
N LEU A 383 -2.85 -9.70 -5.19
CA LEU A 383 -2.08 -8.85 -6.11
C LEU A 383 -0.56 -8.99 -5.88
N ALA A 384 -0.12 -8.94 -4.62
CA ALA A 384 1.30 -9.05 -4.29
C ALA A 384 1.89 -10.41 -4.70
N VAL A 385 1.14 -11.49 -4.48
CA VAL A 385 1.56 -12.84 -4.92
C VAL A 385 1.60 -12.96 -6.44
N GLY A 386 0.50 -12.61 -7.10
CA GLY A 386 0.35 -12.80 -8.56
C GLY A 386 1.32 -11.96 -9.36
N SER A 387 1.57 -10.72 -8.94
CA SER A 387 2.53 -9.83 -9.60
C SER A 387 4.00 -10.23 -9.41
N GLY A 388 4.28 -11.12 -8.44
CA GLY A 388 5.66 -11.50 -8.10
C GLY A 388 6.51 -10.34 -7.59
N CYS A 389 5.90 -9.29 -7.03
CA CYS A 389 6.59 -8.04 -6.65
C CYS A 389 7.62 -8.22 -5.52
N GLY A 390 7.48 -9.27 -4.73
CA GLY A 390 8.41 -9.66 -3.67
C GLY A 390 8.24 -8.92 -2.34
N ALA A 391 7.37 -7.91 -2.22
CA ALA A 391 7.16 -7.18 -0.97
C ALA A 391 5.71 -6.69 -0.81
N ILE A 392 5.24 -6.64 0.44
CA ILE A 392 3.93 -6.09 0.84
C ILE A 392 4.04 -5.34 2.17
N LYS A 393 3.32 -4.21 2.32
CA LYS A 393 3.05 -3.62 3.62
C LYS A 393 1.54 -3.58 3.88
N SER A 394 1.12 -3.98 5.07
CA SER A 394 -0.28 -4.01 5.49
C SER A 394 -0.45 -3.69 6.98
N GLY A 395 0.34 -2.74 7.49
CA GLY A 395 0.31 -2.34 8.90
C GLY A 395 0.96 -3.34 9.85
N ALA A 396 0.65 -3.24 11.13
CA ALA A 396 1.15 -4.12 12.17
C ALA A 396 0.59 -5.56 12.05
N PRO A 397 1.22 -6.55 12.71
CA PRO A 397 0.66 -7.90 12.83
C PRO A 397 -0.50 -7.96 13.84
N ALA A 398 -1.32 -6.91 13.88
CA ALA A 398 -2.45 -6.69 14.77
C ALA A 398 -3.53 -5.89 14.04
N ARG A 399 -4.76 -5.86 14.59
CA ARG A 399 -6.00 -5.30 14.00
C ARG A 399 -6.53 -6.12 12.82
N GLY A 400 -7.84 -6.39 12.84
CA GLY A 400 -8.49 -7.35 11.92
C GLY A 400 -8.28 -7.04 10.45
N GLU A 401 -8.42 -5.77 10.06
CA GLU A 401 -8.23 -5.29 8.69
C GLU A 401 -6.80 -5.43 8.17
N ARG A 402 -5.81 -5.44 9.07
CA ARG A 402 -4.38 -5.63 8.72
C ARG A 402 -4.07 -7.11 8.58
N VAL A 403 -4.39 -7.90 9.61
CA VAL A 403 -4.11 -9.35 9.63
C VAL A 403 -4.90 -10.13 8.59
N ALA A 404 -6.05 -9.62 8.12
CA ALA A 404 -6.80 -10.25 7.03
C ALA A 404 -5.94 -10.47 5.77
N LYS A 405 -5.07 -9.52 5.41
CA LYS A 405 -4.15 -9.63 4.28
C LYS A 405 -3.03 -10.63 4.57
N TYR A 406 -2.45 -10.59 5.78
CA TYR A 406 -1.40 -11.55 6.18
C TYR A 406 -1.94 -12.98 6.29
N ASN A 407 -3.14 -13.17 6.86
CA ASN A 407 -3.77 -14.47 6.94
C ASN A 407 -4.07 -15.04 5.55
N ARG A 408 -4.56 -14.18 4.61
CA ARG A 408 -4.75 -14.58 3.21
C ARG A 408 -3.45 -15.06 2.56
N LEU A 409 -2.34 -14.41 2.83
CA LEU A 409 -1.03 -14.83 2.34
C LEU A 409 -0.59 -16.18 2.95
N VAL A 410 -0.83 -16.41 4.24
CA VAL A 410 -0.56 -17.72 4.87
C VAL A 410 -1.39 -18.82 4.21
N GLU A 411 -2.68 -18.56 3.94
CA GLU A 411 -3.54 -19.51 3.20
C GLU A 411 -2.95 -19.86 1.84
N ILE A 412 -2.56 -18.85 1.05
CA ILE A 412 -1.95 -19.06 -0.28
C ILE A 412 -0.65 -19.87 -0.16
N GLU A 413 0.20 -19.59 0.82
CA GLU A 413 1.45 -20.35 1.03
C GLU A 413 1.18 -21.82 1.33
N VAL A 414 0.25 -22.11 2.23
CA VAL A 414 -0.10 -23.49 2.63
C VAL A 414 -0.72 -24.27 1.46
N GLU A 415 -1.58 -23.64 0.68
CA GLU A 415 -2.27 -24.29 -0.44
C GLU A 415 -1.38 -24.51 -1.66
N HIS A 416 -0.44 -23.60 -1.93
CA HIS A 416 0.29 -23.57 -3.21
C HIS A 416 1.80 -23.68 -3.09
N HIS A 417 2.38 -23.68 -1.88
CA HIS A 417 3.83 -23.85 -1.62
C HIS A 417 4.74 -22.94 -2.45
N LEU A 418 4.33 -21.66 -2.62
CA LEU A 418 5.09 -20.68 -3.40
C LEU A 418 6.37 -20.27 -2.66
N SER A 419 7.42 -19.96 -3.41
CA SER A 419 8.69 -19.51 -2.85
C SER A 419 8.53 -18.15 -2.15
N TYR A 420 9.12 -18.01 -0.97
CA TYR A 420 9.16 -16.78 -0.21
C TYR A 420 10.34 -15.89 -0.61
N GLY A 421 10.17 -14.59 -0.51
CA GLY A 421 11.25 -13.63 -0.52
C GLY A 421 11.33 -12.78 -1.79
N LEU A 422 12.42 -12.03 -1.85
CA LEU A 422 12.72 -11.07 -2.92
C LEU A 422 13.12 -11.77 -4.21
N THR A 423 12.97 -11.07 -5.34
CA THR A 423 13.46 -11.53 -6.65
C THR A 423 14.96 -11.44 -6.75
#